data_0efee7023ea2ad215d6f67931e8133f6
#
_entry.id   0efee7023ea2ad215d6f67931e8133f6
#
_cell.length_a   1.000
_cell.length_b   1.000
_cell.length_c   1.000
_cell.angle_alpha   90.00
_cell.angle_beta   90.00
_cell.angle_gamma   90.00
#
_symmetry.space_group_name_H-M   'P 1'
#
loop_
_entity.id
_entity.type
_entity.pdbx_description
1 polymer ?
#
loop_
_entity_poly.entity_id
_entity_poly.type
_entity_poly.pdbx_seq_one_letter_code
_entity_poly.pdbx_strand_id
1 'polypeptide(L)'
;LRATGRVDVAEEANKIKDYLTADKEVYDSPEKYFDQLIEINLSELKPHLNGPFTPDLATPVSEIGKKARENDWPLKVDWGLIGSCTNSSYEDLTRAASIAKQAVDKNLVTKSDFGINPGSEQVRYTAERDGILKIFEDLNATIFTNACGPCIGCLLYTSPSPRDPSI
;
A
#
# COMPACT_ATOMS: atom_id res chain seq x y z
N LEU A 1 -12.67 18.11 2.94
CA LEU A 1 -12.28 19.54 3.08
C LEU A 1 -12.52 20.05 4.50
N ARG A 2 -13.74 19.94 5.04
CA ARG A 2 -14.03 20.40 6.44
C ARG A 2 -13.17 19.69 7.48
N ALA A 3 -13.02 18.37 7.39
CA ALA A 3 -12.22 17.58 8.32
C ALA A 3 -10.72 17.95 8.32
N THR A 4 -10.25 18.63 7.29
CA THR A 4 -8.86 19.08 7.15
C THR A 4 -8.70 20.59 7.33
N GLY A 5 -9.67 21.27 7.98
CA GLY A 5 -9.61 22.69 8.31
C GLY A 5 -9.87 23.66 7.16
N ARG A 6 -10.25 23.15 5.97
CA ARG A 6 -10.54 23.96 4.77
C ARG A 6 -12.05 24.22 4.65
N VAL A 7 -12.61 24.92 5.64
CA VAL A 7 -14.07 25.12 5.77
C VAL A 7 -14.61 26.03 4.67
N ASP A 8 -13.94 27.14 4.40
CA ASP A 8 -14.26 28.11 3.36
C ASP A 8 -14.30 27.48 1.97
N VAL A 9 -13.28 26.70 1.62
CA VAL A 9 -13.23 25.95 0.35
C VAL A 9 -14.37 24.93 0.27
N ALA A 10 -14.71 24.27 1.39
CA ALA A 10 -15.83 23.33 1.43
C ALA A 10 -17.17 24.04 1.21
N GLU A 11 -17.33 25.26 1.70
CA GLU A 11 -18.54 26.07 1.50
C GLU A 11 -18.68 26.52 0.06
N GLU A 12 -17.61 26.98 -0.57
CA GLU A 12 -17.63 27.34 -1.99
C GLU A 12 -17.92 26.10 -2.87
N ALA A 13 -17.29 24.97 -2.61
CA ALA A 13 -17.57 23.73 -3.32
C ALA A 13 -19.05 23.29 -3.20
N ASN A 14 -19.65 23.47 -2.02
CA ASN A 14 -21.07 23.14 -1.81
C ASN A 14 -22.03 24.05 -2.60
N LYS A 15 -21.64 25.29 -2.86
CA LYS A 15 -22.49 26.24 -3.67
C LYS A 15 -22.56 25.77 -5.13
N ILE A 16 -21.53 25.09 -5.62
CA ILE A 16 -21.44 24.68 -7.02
C ILE A 16 -21.47 23.16 -7.16
N LYS A 17 -21.93 22.42 -6.12
CA LYS A 17 -21.90 20.95 -6.08
C LYS A 17 -22.53 20.28 -7.30
N ASP A 18 -23.59 20.89 -7.85
CA ASP A 18 -24.30 20.34 -9.00
C ASP A 18 -23.49 20.40 -10.30
N TYR A 19 -22.46 21.28 -10.35
CA TYR A 19 -21.47 21.34 -11.44
C TYR A 19 -20.24 20.45 -11.20
N LEU A 20 -20.12 19.85 -10.02
CA LEU A 20 -19.02 18.95 -9.65
C LEU A 20 -19.38 17.46 -9.74
N THR A 21 -20.56 17.18 -10.27
CA THR A 21 -21.07 15.83 -10.50
C THR A 21 -21.17 15.58 -12.01
N ALA A 22 -21.20 14.31 -12.40
CA ALA A 22 -21.50 13.96 -13.78
C ALA A 22 -22.95 14.32 -14.12
N ASP A 23 -23.24 14.47 -15.41
CA ASP A 23 -24.59 14.75 -15.89
C ASP A 23 -25.55 13.63 -15.50
N LYS A 24 -26.78 13.99 -15.16
CA LYS A 24 -27.79 13.02 -14.70
C LYS A 24 -28.00 11.87 -15.69
N GLU A 25 -27.96 12.17 -16.99
CA GLU A 25 -28.13 11.16 -18.05
C GLU A 25 -27.05 10.09 -18.03
N VAL A 26 -25.82 10.43 -17.62
CA VAL A 26 -24.71 9.49 -17.48
C VAL A 26 -24.93 8.52 -16.33
N TYR A 27 -25.49 9.01 -15.21
CA TYR A 27 -25.88 8.14 -14.09
C TYR A 27 -27.08 7.24 -14.41
N ASP A 28 -28.08 7.78 -15.13
CA ASP A 28 -29.30 7.04 -15.43
C ASP A 28 -29.10 5.95 -16.50
N SER A 29 -28.10 6.11 -17.37
CA SER A 29 -27.84 5.20 -18.51
C SER A 29 -26.35 5.14 -18.84
N PRO A 30 -25.48 4.68 -17.92
CA PRO A 30 -24.02 4.69 -18.14
C PRO A 30 -23.57 3.87 -19.36
N GLU A 31 -24.31 2.83 -19.71
CA GLU A 31 -24.04 1.96 -20.85
C GLU A 31 -24.11 2.68 -22.22
N LYS A 32 -24.69 3.90 -22.28
CA LYS A 32 -24.69 4.72 -23.50
C LYS A 32 -23.43 5.55 -23.67
N TYR A 33 -22.68 5.73 -22.60
CA TYR A 33 -21.55 6.67 -22.54
C TYR A 33 -20.21 5.96 -22.31
N PHE A 34 -20.21 4.73 -21.78
CA PHE A 34 -19.03 3.96 -21.43
C PHE A 34 -19.09 2.55 -22.05
N ASP A 35 -17.94 2.05 -22.44
CA ASP A 35 -17.82 0.69 -23.01
C ASP A 35 -18.04 -0.40 -21.97
N GLN A 36 -17.79 -0.10 -20.69
CA GLN A 36 -17.94 -1.05 -19.60
C GLN A 36 -18.33 -0.35 -18.31
N LEU A 37 -19.25 -0.94 -17.56
CA LEU A 37 -19.59 -0.59 -16.20
C LEU A 37 -19.00 -1.64 -15.25
N ILE A 38 -18.22 -1.19 -14.27
CA ILE A 38 -17.65 -2.03 -13.21
C ILE A 38 -18.27 -1.63 -11.88
N GLU A 39 -19.00 -2.53 -11.26
CA GLU A 39 -19.60 -2.33 -9.94
C GLU A 39 -18.83 -3.11 -8.89
N ILE A 40 -18.39 -2.42 -7.82
CA ILE A 40 -17.67 -3.05 -6.71
C ILE A 40 -18.44 -2.79 -5.42
N ASN A 41 -18.97 -3.85 -4.83
CA ASN A 41 -19.56 -3.78 -3.51
C ASN A 41 -18.48 -3.77 -2.42
N LEU A 42 -18.17 -2.59 -1.87
CA LEU A 42 -17.13 -2.44 -0.85
C LEU A 42 -17.39 -3.23 0.43
N SER A 43 -18.67 -3.56 0.73
CA SER A 43 -19.02 -4.37 1.90
C SER A 43 -18.69 -5.85 1.75
N GLU A 44 -18.53 -6.31 0.51
CA GLU A 44 -18.17 -7.69 0.17
C GLU A 44 -16.72 -7.84 -0.27
N LEU A 45 -16.05 -6.73 -0.51
CA LEU A 45 -14.67 -6.70 -0.97
C LEU A 45 -13.74 -7.31 0.09
N LYS A 46 -13.03 -8.35 -0.31
CA LYS A 46 -12.00 -9.00 0.51
C LYS A 46 -10.63 -8.46 0.14
N PRO A 47 -9.64 -8.49 1.06
CA PRO A 47 -8.26 -8.20 0.71
C PRO A 47 -7.75 -9.14 -0.39
N HIS A 48 -7.07 -8.58 -1.39
CA HIS A 48 -6.49 -9.31 -2.50
C HIS A 48 -4.97 -9.15 -2.53
N LEU A 49 -4.31 -10.15 -3.07
CA LEU A 49 -2.89 -10.13 -3.39
C LEU A 49 -2.74 -10.13 -4.90
N ASN A 50 -1.89 -9.26 -5.44
CA ASN A 50 -1.51 -9.25 -6.84
C ASN A 50 -0.33 -10.16 -7.11
N GLY A 51 -0.34 -10.82 -8.26
CA GLY A 51 0.72 -11.73 -8.66
C GLY A 51 0.50 -13.17 -8.22
N PRO A 52 1.56 -14.00 -8.32
CA PRO A 52 2.92 -13.64 -8.73
C PRO A 52 3.04 -13.35 -10.24
N PHE A 53 4.18 -12.78 -10.64
CA PHE A 53 4.68 -12.59 -12.02
C PHE A 53 3.90 -11.57 -12.88
N THR A 54 2.73 -11.12 -12.48
CA THR A 54 1.96 -10.09 -13.18
C THR A 54 1.10 -9.30 -12.19
N PRO A 55 0.92 -7.98 -12.37
CA PRO A 55 0.03 -7.17 -11.54
C PRO A 55 -1.46 -7.42 -11.85
N ASP A 56 -1.78 -8.07 -12.97
CA ASP A 56 -3.16 -8.29 -13.42
C ASP A 56 -3.83 -9.48 -12.74
N LEU A 57 -3.05 -10.32 -12.05
CA LEU A 57 -3.57 -11.48 -11.33
C LEU A 57 -3.93 -11.11 -9.90
N ALA A 58 -5.21 -10.93 -9.63
CA ALA A 58 -5.73 -10.68 -8.28
C ALA A 58 -6.27 -11.96 -7.66
N THR A 59 -5.84 -12.26 -6.43
CA THR A 59 -6.30 -13.45 -5.69
C THR A 59 -6.69 -13.03 -4.27
N PRO A 60 -7.89 -13.41 -3.78
CA PRO A 60 -8.24 -13.20 -2.38
C PRO A 60 -7.18 -13.80 -1.45
N VAL A 61 -6.78 -13.06 -0.43
CA VAL A 61 -5.73 -13.50 0.52
C VAL A 61 -6.09 -14.86 1.16
N SER A 62 -7.38 -15.12 1.37
CA SER A 62 -7.85 -16.41 1.90
C SER A 62 -7.62 -17.61 0.98
N GLU A 63 -7.40 -17.37 -0.32
CA GLU A 63 -7.25 -18.42 -1.33
C GLU A 63 -5.81 -18.56 -1.83
N ILE A 64 -4.95 -17.59 -1.54
CA ILE A 64 -3.59 -17.54 -2.10
C ILE A 64 -2.77 -18.78 -1.79
N GLY A 65 -2.87 -19.31 -0.57
CA GLY A 65 -2.12 -20.51 -0.16
C GLY A 65 -2.54 -21.78 -0.90
N LYS A 66 -3.83 -21.89 -1.27
CA LYS A 66 -4.33 -22.99 -2.10
C LYS A 66 -3.85 -22.83 -3.54
N LYS A 67 -4.08 -21.67 -4.14
CA LYS A 67 -3.66 -21.37 -5.52
C LYS A 67 -2.15 -21.48 -5.71
N ALA A 68 -1.36 -21.08 -4.74
CA ALA A 68 0.09 -21.20 -4.80
C ALA A 68 0.54 -22.65 -4.92
N ARG A 69 -0.08 -23.58 -4.20
CA ARG A 69 0.23 -25.02 -4.29
C ARG A 69 -0.27 -25.65 -5.60
N GLU A 70 -1.44 -25.23 -6.08
CA GLU A 70 -2.03 -25.76 -7.33
C GLU A 70 -1.29 -25.32 -8.58
N ASN A 71 -0.58 -24.17 -8.52
CA ASN A 71 0.12 -23.58 -9.66
C ASN A 71 1.64 -23.56 -9.50
N ASP A 72 2.19 -24.26 -8.52
CA ASP A 72 3.63 -24.30 -8.21
C ASP A 72 4.25 -22.90 -8.01
N TRP A 73 3.49 -22.00 -7.39
CA TRP A 73 4.01 -20.67 -7.07
C TRP A 73 4.93 -20.72 -5.86
N PRO A 74 5.85 -19.75 -5.72
CA PRO A 74 6.71 -19.66 -4.55
C PRO A 74 5.89 -19.64 -3.25
N LEU A 75 6.18 -20.58 -2.34
CA LEU A 75 5.55 -20.63 -1.01
C LEU A 75 6.33 -19.86 0.04
N LYS A 76 7.58 -19.58 -0.22
CA LYS A 76 8.46 -18.79 0.62
C LYS A 76 8.63 -17.42 0.01
N VAL A 77 8.45 -16.41 0.84
CA VAL A 77 8.76 -15.01 0.50
C VAL A 77 10.11 -14.69 1.09
N ASP A 78 11.05 -14.24 0.28
CA ASP A 78 12.40 -13.92 0.74
C ASP A 78 12.45 -12.54 1.39
N TRP A 79 11.60 -11.61 0.95
CA TRP A 79 11.57 -10.25 1.45
C TRP A 79 10.14 -9.71 1.57
N GLY A 80 9.83 -9.04 2.66
CA GLY A 80 8.57 -8.35 2.90
C GLY A 80 8.78 -6.84 3.04
N LEU A 81 7.89 -6.02 2.50
CA LEU A 81 7.96 -4.57 2.57
C LEU A 81 6.63 -3.99 3.04
N ILE A 82 6.68 -3.07 3.99
CA ILE A 82 5.62 -2.08 4.21
C ILE A 82 6.10 -0.76 3.63
N GLY A 83 5.42 -0.24 2.65
CA GLY A 83 5.77 0.99 1.95
C GLY A 83 4.83 1.22 0.78
N SER A 84 4.84 2.33 0.12
CA SER A 84 5.67 3.52 0.24
C SER A 84 4.81 4.77 0.48
N CYS A 85 4.73 5.71 -0.47
CA CYS A 85 3.93 6.95 -0.33
C CYS A 85 2.42 6.71 -0.12
N THR A 86 1.88 5.59 -0.59
CA THR A 86 0.45 5.26 -0.52
C THR A 86 0.09 4.41 0.70
N ASN A 87 0.92 3.42 1.06
CA ASN A 87 0.61 2.42 2.07
C ASN A 87 1.55 2.45 3.29
N SER A 88 2.07 3.61 3.63
CA SER A 88 2.92 3.86 4.80
C SER A 88 2.63 5.22 5.41
N SER A 89 1.36 5.58 5.50
CA SER A 89 0.95 6.73 6.30
C SER A 89 1.27 6.48 7.78
N TYR A 90 1.23 7.53 8.58
CA TYR A 90 1.40 7.39 10.03
C TYR A 90 0.40 6.39 10.64
N GLU A 91 -0.85 6.41 10.15
CA GLU A 91 -1.89 5.48 10.60
C GLU A 91 -1.57 4.03 10.20
N ASP A 92 -1.14 3.80 8.97
CA ASP A 92 -0.77 2.47 8.48
C ASP A 92 0.39 1.89 9.29
N LEU A 93 1.44 2.69 9.52
CA LEU A 93 2.59 2.30 10.33
C LEU A 93 2.19 2.00 11.78
N THR A 94 1.30 2.81 12.36
CA THR A 94 0.82 2.58 13.73
C THR A 94 0.05 1.26 13.85
N ARG A 95 -0.81 0.96 12.89
CA ARG A 95 -1.55 -0.31 12.84
C ARG A 95 -0.62 -1.51 12.68
N ALA A 96 0.32 -1.41 11.76
CA ALA A 96 1.33 -2.46 11.53
C ALA A 96 2.23 -2.65 12.77
N ALA A 97 2.65 -1.56 13.41
CA ALA A 97 3.45 -1.61 14.65
C ALA A 97 2.71 -2.28 15.80
N SER A 98 1.39 -2.13 15.88
CA SER A 98 0.58 -2.84 16.88
C SER A 98 0.66 -4.37 16.72
N ILE A 99 0.72 -4.86 15.48
CA ILE A 99 0.93 -6.29 15.19
C ILE A 99 2.38 -6.69 15.47
N ALA A 100 3.32 -5.87 15.00
CA ALA A 100 4.75 -6.08 15.21
C ALA A 100 5.10 -6.19 16.71
N LYS A 101 4.52 -5.30 17.52
CA LYS A 101 4.71 -5.33 18.99
C LYS A 101 4.22 -6.65 19.60
N GLN A 102 3.09 -7.18 19.16
CA GLN A 102 2.60 -8.47 19.65
C GLN A 102 3.55 -9.62 19.28
N ALA A 103 4.23 -9.54 18.14
CA ALA A 103 5.24 -10.51 17.75
C ALA A 103 6.49 -10.39 18.62
N VAL A 104 6.98 -9.17 18.87
CA VAL A 104 8.11 -8.91 19.79
C VAL A 104 7.79 -9.41 21.20
N ASP A 105 6.63 -9.07 21.73
CA ASP A 105 6.20 -9.49 23.09
C ASP A 105 6.13 -11.02 23.24
N LYS A 106 5.95 -11.75 22.12
CA LYS A 106 5.95 -13.22 22.06
C LYS A 106 7.29 -13.83 21.65
N ASN A 107 8.34 -13.03 21.55
CA ASN A 107 9.67 -13.45 21.08
C ASN A 107 9.62 -14.14 19.69
N LEU A 108 8.72 -13.73 18.83
CA LEU A 108 8.68 -14.21 17.45
C LEU A 108 9.70 -13.46 16.61
N VAL A 109 10.27 -14.15 15.61
CA VAL A 109 11.22 -13.60 14.65
C VAL A 109 10.63 -13.69 13.24
N THR A 110 10.99 -12.75 12.39
CA THR A 110 10.65 -12.83 10.96
C THR A 110 11.40 -13.98 10.30
N LYS A 111 10.73 -14.68 9.38
CA LYS A 111 11.34 -15.77 8.59
C LYS A 111 11.89 -15.27 7.25
N SER A 112 11.60 -14.04 6.91
CA SER A 112 12.04 -13.37 5.70
C SER A 112 12.64 -12.03 6.09
N ASP A 113 13.47 -11.46 5.24
CA ASP A 113 13.92 -10.10 5.40
C ASP A 113 12.73 -9.16 5.40
N PHE A 114 12.79 -8.08 6.18
CA PHE A 114 11.66 -7.20 6.37
C PHE A 114 12.10 -5.74 6.30
N GLY A 115 11.38 -4.95 5.53
CA GLY A 115 11.68 -3.54 5.35
C GLY A 115 10.48 -2.64 5.58
N ILE A 116 10.77 -1.43 6.04
CA ILE A 116 9.80 -0.35 6.22
C ILE A 116 10.26 0.84 5.41
N ASN A 117 9.41 1.31 4.49
CA ASN A 117 9.65 2.54 3.73
C ASN A 117 8.55 3.56 4.07
N PRO A 118 8.77 4.49 4.99
CA PRO A 118 7.77 5.49 5.40
C PRO A 118 7.26 6.31 4.21
N GLY A 119 6.01 6.75 4.28
CA GLY A 119 5.33 7.46 3.19
C GLY A 119 5.89 8.84 2.85
N SER A 120 6.60 9.46 3.77
CA SER A 120 7.33 10.72 3.61
C SER A 120 8.35 10.89 4.73
N GLU A 121 9.31 11.79 4.56
CA GLU A 121 10.24 12.15 5.64
C GLU A 121 9.51 12.72 6.87
N GLN A 122 8.43 13.46 6.67
CA GLN A 122 7.61 13.94 7.78
C GLN A 122 6.97 12.80 8.56
N VAL A 123 6.44 11.78 7.88
CA VAL A 123 5.92 10.57 8.49
C VAL A 123 7.03 9.81 9.22
N ARG A 124 8.21 9.68 8.59
CA ARG A 124 9.37 9.01 9.18
C ARG A 124 9.77 9.64 10.51
N TYR A 125 10.01 10.96 10.52
CA TYR A 125 10.40 11.68 11.75
C TYR A 125 9.31 11.61 12.82
N THR A 126 8.04 11.67 12.44
CA THR A 126 6.93 11.56 13.40
C THR A 126 6.88 10.16 14.01
N ALA A 127 6.98 9.12 13.19
CA ALA A 127 6.96 7.73 13.63
C ALA A 127 8.20 7.37 14.46
N GLU A 128 9.36 7.94 14.16
CA GLU A 128 10.59 7.81 14.94
C GLU A 128 10.44 8.46 16.33
N ARG A 129 9.97 9.73 16.37
CA ARG A 129 9.69 10.46 17.62
C ARG A 129 8.76 9.68 18.53
N ASP A 130 7.72 9.07 17.98
CA ASP A 130 6.69 8.37 18.72
C ASP A 130 7.04 6.89 19.00
N GLY A 131 8.27 6.47 18.66
CA GLY A 131 8.79 5.13 18.94
C GLY A 131 8.23 4.01 18.06
N ILE A 132 7.45 4.35 17.02
CA ILE A 132 6.83 3.38 16.11
C ILE A 132 7.88 2.61 15.32
N LEU A 133 8.91 3.32 14.79
CA LEU A 133 9.97 2.68 14.00
C LEU A 133 10.81 1.73 14.85
N LYS A 134 11.02 2.04 16.12
CA LYS A 134 11.74 1.17 17.05
C LYS A 134 11.11 -0.21 17.19
N ILE A 135 9.78 -0.30 17.18
CA ILE A 135 9.06 -1.59 17.24
C ILE A 135 9.40 -2.47 16.05
N PHE A 136 9.55 -1.90 14.86
CA PHE A 136 9.96 -2.64 13.66
C PHE A 136 11.42 -3.05 13.69
N GLU A 137 12.31 -2.17 14.19
CA GLU A 137 13.73 -2.50 14.40
C GLU A 137 13.91 -3.67 15.38
N ASP A 138 13.08 -3.76 16.40
CA ASP A 138 13.08 -4.87 17.37
C ASP A 138 12.66 -6.22 16.73
N LEU A 139 12.04 -6.18 15.55
CA LEU A 139 11.79 -7.34 14.67
C LEU A 139 12.86 -7.52 13.58
N ASN A 140 14.00 -6.84 13.67
CA ASN A 140 15.07 -6.80 12.67
C ASN A 140 14.60 -6.23 11.30
N ALA A 141 13.62 -5.34 11.29
CA ALA A 141 13.25 -4.64 10.07
C ALA A 141 14.31 -3.58 9.69
N THR A 142 14.57 -3.47 8.40
CA THR A 142 15.37 -2.38 7.85
C THR A 142 14.48 -1.16 7.59
N ILE A 143 14.82 -0.02 8.17
CA ILE A 143 14.10 1.23 7.92
C ILE A 143 14.79 1.96 6.75
N PHE A 144 14.03 2.18 5.69
CA PHE A 144 14.53 2.91 4.52
C PHE A 144 14.26 4.40 4.62
N THR A 145 15.08 5.18 3.94
CA THR A 145 14.75 6.57 3.62
C THR A 145 13.61 6.62 2.63
N ASN A 146 12.80 7.68 2.68
CA ASN A 146 11.67 7.83 1.77
C ASN A 146 12.15 7.90 0.30
N ALA A 147 11.81 6.87 -0.47
CA ALA A 147 12.12 6.77 -1.88
C ALA A 147 11.17 5.81 -2.59
N CYS A 148 10.96 6.00 -3.90
CA CYS A 148 10.15 5.11 -4.72
C CYS A 148 10.82 3.77 -5.07
N GLY A 149 12.11 3.62 -4.78
CA GLY A 149 12.89 2.44 -5.16
C GLY A 149 12.39 1.11 -4.60
N PRO A 150 12.20 0.98 -3.28
CA PRO A 150 11.85 -0.29 -2.67
C PRO A 150 10.53 -0.90 -3.17
N CYS A 151 9.51 -0.07 -3.39
CA CYS A 151 8.18 -0.56 -3.77
C CYS A 151 8.09 -1.03 -5.23
N ILE A 152 8.99 -0.58 -6.08
CA ILE A 152 9.10 -1.02 -7.48
C ILE A 152 10.25 -2.01 -7.70
N GLY A 153 10.85 -2.50 -6.60
CA GLY A 153 11.91 -3.52 -6.65
C GLY A 153 13.31 -3.00 -6.96
N CYS A 154 13.54 -1.69 -7.06
CA CYS A 154 14.86 -1.13 -7.40
C CYS A 154 16.00 -1.50 -6.44
N LEU A 155 15.70 -1.90 -5.23
CA LEU A 155 16.69 -2.39 -4.27
C LEU A 155 17.06 -3.86 -4.46
N LEU A 156 16.19 -4.61 -5.14
CA LEU A 156 16.36 -6.05 -5.38
C LEU A 156 16.97 -6.33 -6.75
N TYR A 157 16.93 -5.34 -7.65
CA TYR A 157 17.52 -5.41 -8.97
C TYR A 157 18.58 -4.32 -9.10
N THR A 158 19.80 -4.69 -9.38
CA THR A 158 20.76 -3.80 -9.98
C THR A 158 20.29 -3.54 -11.42
N SER A 159 19.37 -2.58 -11.59
CA SER A 159 19.07 -2.07 -12.93
C SER A 159 20.34 -1.45 -13.47
N PRO A 160 20.88 -1.94 -14.59
CA PRO A 160 22.05 -1.32 -15.19
C PRO A 160 21.68 0.13 -15.52
N SER A 161 22.34 1.06 -14.84
CA SER A 161 22.22 2.47 -15.16
C SER A 161 22.82 2.71 -16.54
N PRO A 162 22.19 3.50 -17.42
CA PRO A 162 22.84 3.93 -18.66
C PRO A 162 24.17 4.68 -18.44
N ARG A 163 24.50 5.00 -17.20
CA ARG A 163 25.74 5.62 -16.75
C ARG A 163 26.71 4.64 -16.10
N ASP A 164 26.34 3.38 -16.00
CA ASP A 164 27.22 2.35 -15.45
C ASP A 164 28.29 2.01 -16.50
N PRO A 165 29.58 2.31 -16.24
CA PRO A 165 30.63 2.05 -17.21
C PRO A 165 31.00 0.58 -17.40
N SER A 166 30.29 -0.33 -16.71
CA SER A 166 30.48 -1.78 -16.83
C SER A 166 29.56 -2.45 -17.86
N ILE A 167 28.78 -1.65 -18.60
CA ILE A 167 27.91 -2.09 -19.71
C ILE A 167 28.51 -1.72 -21.04
#